data_7373ca8ada6355bd6af27ec1c3f8fe3c
#
_entry.id   7373ca8ada6355bd6af27ec1c3f8fe3c
#
_cell.length_a   1.000
_cell.length_b   1.000
_cell.length_c   1.000
_cell.angle_alpha   90.00
_cell.angle_beta   90.00
_cell.angle_gamma   90.00
#
_symmetry.space_group_name_H-M   'P 1'
#
loop_
_entity.id
_entity.type
_entity.pdbx_description
1 polymer ?
#
loop_
_entity_poly.entity_id
_entity_poly.type
_entity_poly.pdbx_seq_one_letter_code
_entity_poly.pdbx_strand_id
1 'polypeptide(L)'
;EEQAAVVVLVSEDKGAPPVLAVAAEVVPYVSGLVVGNIMALGGWRLRDAYPLFKPLCEYLRRCGCTVVECSCSPAMERFLKQLGPWKESYRVLRLEI
;
A
#
# COMPACT_ATOMS: atom_id res chain seq x y z
N GLU A 1 2.54 -9.38 -20.03
CA GLU A 1 1.90 -9.08 -18.75
C GLU A 1 1.95 -7.60 -18.48
N GLU A 2 0.87 -7.07 -18.01
CA GLU A 2 0.72 -5.64 -17.81
C GLU A 2 0.83 -5.30 -16.34
N GLN A 3 1.54 -4.22 -16.06
CA GLN A 3 1.56 -3.60 -14.74
C GLN A 3 0.81 -2.29 -14.84
N ALA A 4 -0.07 -2.05 -13.88
CA ALA A 4 -0.81 -0.81 -13.80
C ALA A 4 -0.40 -0.04 -12.56
N ALA A 5 -0.11 1.23 -12.73
CA ALA A 5 0.18 2.12 -11.62
C ALA A 5 -1.10 2.84 -11.21
N VAL A 6 -1.30 2.97 -9.92
CA VAL A 6 -2.50 3.58 -9.36
C VAL A 6 -2.08 4.57 -8.28
N VAL A 7 -2.67 5.75 -8.32
CA VAL A 7 -2.54 6.73 -7.24
C VAL A 7 -3.91 6.91 -6.59
N VAL A 8 -3.97 6.70 -5.30
CA VAL A 8 -5.22 6.77 -4.54
C VAL A 8 -5.11 7.87 -3.50
N LEU A 9 -6.08 8.76 -3.50
CA LEU A 9 -6.24 9.76 -2.46
C LEU A 9 -7.44 9.33 -1.61
N VAL A 10 -7.22 9.21 -0.31
CA VAL A 10 -8.24 8.71 0.61
C VAL A 10 -8.67 9.84 1.52
N SER A 11 -9.96 10.07 1.59
CA SER A 11 -10.58 11.12 2.40
C SER A 11 -11.53 10.50 3.42
N GLU A 12 -11.77 11.21 4.51
CA GLU A 12 -12.71 10.75 5.53
C GLU A 12 -14.14 10.77 5.00
N ASP A 13 -14.49 11.83 4.27
CA ASP A 13 -15.80 12.01 3.71
C ASP A 13 -15.69 12.47 2.26
N LYS A 14 -16.75 12.22 1.51
CA LYS A 14 -16.85 12.71 0.14
C LYS A 14 -16.77 14.24 0.12
N GLY A 15 -15.82 14.77 -0.65
CA GLY A 15 -15.61 16.21 -0.73
C GLY A 15 -14.65 16.75 0.32
N ALA A 16 -14.24 15.95 1.31
CA ALA A 16 -13.25 16.37 2.30
C ALA A 16 -11.85 16.32 1.68
N PRO A 17 -10.89 17.11 2.20
CA PRO A 17 -9.49 17.00 1.75
C PRO A 17 -8.95 15.61 2.01
N PRO A 18 -8.07 15.08 1.14
CA PRO A 18 -7.49 13.78 1.39
C PRO A 18 -6.55 13.81 2.59
N VAL A 19 -6.55 12.74 3.38
CA VAL A 19 -5.66 12.58 4.53
C VAL A 19 -4.56 11.56 4.26
N LEU A 20 -4.68 10.77 3.21
CA LEU A 20 -3.72 9.74 2.85
C LEU A 20 -3.55 9.72 1.33
N ALA A 21 -2.32 9.65 0.89
CA ALA A 21 -1.98 9.47 -0.53
C ALA A 21 -1.15 8.20 -0.66
N VAL A 22 -1.51 7.35 -1.61
CA VAL A 22 -0.84 6.08 -1.84
C VAL A 22 -0.57 5.93 -3.33
N ALA A 23 0.68 5.62 -3.66
CA ALA A 23 1.04 5.21 -5.02
C ALA A 23 1.36 3.71 -4.97
N ALA A 24 0.69 2.94 -5.80
CA ALA A 24 0.84 1.49 -5.83
C ALA A 24 0.88 0.97 -7.26
N GLU A 25 1.52 -0.17 -7.44
CA GLU A 25 1.47 -0.93 -8.68
C GLU A 25 0.64 -2.18 -8.48
N VAL A 26 -0.13 -2.54 -9.49
CA VAL A 26 -0.81 -3.83 -9.52
C VAL A 26 0.04 -4.75 -10.39
N VAL A 27 0.61 -5.78 -9.79
CA VAL A 27 1.58 -6.65 -10.45
C VAL A 27 1.03 -8.07 -10.50
N PRO A 28 0.61 -8.55 -11.69
CA PRO A 28 0.21 -9.94 -11.83
C PRO A 28 1.45 -10.83 -12.03
N TYR A 29 1.48 -11.94 -11.33
CA TYR A 29 2.53 -12.95 -11.48
C TYR A 29 2.02 -14.14 -12.28
N VAL A 30 2.95 -14.88 -12.87
CA VAL A 30 2.65 -16.05 -13.70
C VAL A 30 1.89 -17.09 -12.88
N SER A 31 2.15 -17.18 -11.59
CA SER A 31 1.45 -18.11 -10.69
C SER A 31 -0.02 -17.79 -10.48
N GLY A 32 -0.49 -16.66 -10.98
CA GLY A 32 -1.85 -16.19 -10.73
C GLY A 32 -1.98 -15.25 -9.55
N LEU A 33 -0.91 -15.07 -8.78
CA LEU A 33 -0.89 -14.12 -7.68
C LEU A 33 -0.90 -12.69 -8.23
N VAL A 34 -1.75 -11.84 -7.68
CA VAL A 34 -1.79 -10.43 -8.05
C VAL A 34 -1.45 -9.60 -6.82
N VAL A 35 -0.38 -8.85 -6.90
CA VAL A 35 0.16 -8.10 -5.77
C VAL A 35 -0.10 -6.62 -5.96
N GLY A 36 -0.64 -5.98 -4.93
CA GLY A 36 -0.67 -4.51 -4.84
C GLY A 36 0.60 -4.05 -4.13
N ASN A 37 1.55 -3.54 -4.88
CA ASN A 37 2.83 -3.10 -4.33
C ASN A 37 2.76 -1.61 -4.03
N ILE A 38 2.76 -1.25 -2.75
CA ILE A 38 2.75 0.15 -2.32
C ILE A 38 4.15 0.71 -2.49
N MET A 39 4.30 1.63 -3.44
CA MET A 39 5.57 2.28 -3.75
C MET A 39 5.79 3.51 -2.89
N ALA A 40 4.73 4.21 -2.53
CA ALA A 40 4.81 5.40 -1.71
C ALA A 40 3.52 5.55 -0.92
N LEU A 41 3.66 5.95 0.33
CA LEU A 41 2.53 6.18 1.20
C LEU A 41 2.87 7.35 2.11
N GLY A 42 1.98 8.31 2.17
CA GLY A 42 2.16 9.47 3.01
C GLY A 42 0.83 10.11 3.32
N GLY A 43 0.83 10.98 4.30
CA GLY A 43 -0.39 11.65 4.68
C GLY A 43 -0.11 12.88 5.51
N TRP A 44 -1.16 13.65 5.67
CA TRP A 44 -1.09 14.89 6.43
C TRP A 44 -1.30 14.64 7.92
N ARG A 45 -2.08 13.62 8.27
CA ARG A 45 -2.32 13.18 9.64
C ARG A 45 -2.45 11.66 9.64
N LEU A 46 -1.31 10.98 9.74
CA LEU A 46 -1.28 9.52 9.59
C LEU A 46 -2.15 8.78 10.61
N ARG A 47 -2.31 9.33 11.82
CA ARG A 47 -3.20 8.70 12.80
C ARG A 47 -4.64 8.65 12.32
N ASP A 48 -5.08 9.68 11.61
CA ASP A 48 -6.43 9.74 11.08
C ASP A 48 -6.61 8.82 9.88
N ALA A 49 -5.50 8.35 9.30
CA ALA A 49 -5.54 7.42 8.18
C ALA A 49 -5.79 5.97 8.61
N TYR A 50 -5.66 5.65 9.89
CA TYR A 50 -5.85 4.27 10.35
C TYR A 50 -7.20 3.68 9.92
N PRO A 51 -8.33 4.37 10.14
CA PRO A 51 -9.62 3.82 9.73
C PRO A 51 -9.77 3.71 8.20
N LEU A 52 -8.92 4.42 7.45
CA LEU A 52 -9.04 4.49 6.00
C LEU A 52 -8.21 3.42 5.30
N PHE A 53 -7.38 2.69 6.04
CA PHE A 53 -6.55 1.65 5.45
C PHE A 53 -7.39 0.48 4.94
N LYS A 54 -8.43 0.11 5.64
CA LYS A 54 -9.30 -0.97 5.22
C LYS A 54 -9.99 -0.66 3.88
N PRO A 55 -10.59 0.53 3.68
CA PRO A 55 -11.11 0.89 2.35
C PRO A 55 -10.04 0.86 1.26
N LEU A 56 -8.81 1.23 1.56
CA LEU A 56 -7.72 1.14 0.59
C LEU A 56 -7.48 -0.30 0.17
N CYS A 57 -7.43 -1.22 1.12
CA CYS A 57 -7.24 -2.64 0.82
C CYS A 57 -8.40 -3.18 0.00
N GLU A 58 -9.62 -2.75 0.28
CA GLU A 58 -10.78 -3.17 -0.49
C GLU A 58 -10.73 -2.63 -1.92
N TYR A 59 -10.23 -1.41 -2.10
CA TYR A 59 -10.02 -0.86 -3.42
C TYR A 59 -9.02 -1.71 -4.21
N LEU A 60 -7.88 -2.05 -3.59
CA LEU A 60 -6.87 -2.88 -4.26
C LEU A 60 -7.42 -4.27 -4.56
N ARG A 61 -8.26 -4.81 -3.68
CA ARG A 61 -8.92 -6.10 -3.95
C ARG A 61 -9.82 -6.00 -5.18
N ARG A 62 -10.53 -4.90 -5.35
CA ARG A 62 -11.34 -4.69 -6.57
C ARG A 62 -10.48 -4.54 -7.81
N CYS A 63 -9.23 -4.13 -7.66
CA CYS A 63 -8.27 -4.11 -8.76
C CYS A 63 -7.70 -5.51 -9.07
N GLY A 64 -8.13 -6.52 -8.33
CA GLY A 64 -7.69 -7.89 -8.54
C GLY A 64 -6.60 -8.35 -7.59
N CYS A 65 -6.14 -7.50 -6.68
CA CYS A 65 -5.05 -7.86 -5.77
C CYS A 65 -5.52 -8.81 -4.69
N THR A 66 -4.69 -9.80 -4.39
CA THR A 66 -4.93 -10.74 -3.29
C THR A 66 -3.95 -10.53 -2.15
N VAL A 67 -2.87 -9.80 -2.41
CA VAL A 67 -1.81 -9.51 -1.44
C VAL A 67 -1.38 -8.07 -1.62
N VAL A 68 -1.01 -7.42 -0.53
CA VAL A 68 -0.44 -6.08 -0.56
C VAL A 68 0.97 -6.15 0.02
N GLU A 69 1.93 -5.57 -0.68
CA GLU A 69 3.32 -5.49 -0.25
C GLU A 69 3.79 -4.05 -0.18
N CYS A 70 4.75 -3.79 0.69
CA CYS A 70 5.35 -2.47 0.82
C CYS A 70 6.81 -2.62 1.22
N SER A 71 7.71 -1.99 0.43
CA SER A 71 9.10 -1.84 0.83
C SER A 71 9.17 -0.59 1.70
N CYS A 72 9.63 -0.72 2.94
CA CYS A 72 9.47 0.36 3.90
C CYS A 72 10.65 0.48 4.85
N SER A 73 10.79 1.68 5.41
CA SER A 73 11.73 1.95 6.48
C SER A 73 11.25 1.31 7.79
N PRO A 74 12.12 1.18 8.80
CA PRO A 74 11.67 0.70 10.11
C PRO A 74 10.54 1.52 10.72
N ALA A 75 10.53 2.83 10.49
CA ALA A 75 9.45 3.67 10.99
C ALA A 75 8.14 3.36 10.31
N MET A 76 8.16 3.16 9.00
CA MET A 76 6.96 2.80 8.24
C MET A 76 6.50 1.39 8.62
N GLU A 77 7.43 0.48 8.87
CA GLU A 77 7.08 -0.87 9.32
C GLU A 77 6.28 -0.81 10.62
N ARG A 78 6.71 0.02 11.58
CA ARG A 78 5.99 0.17 12.84
C ARG A 78 4.58 0.70 12.61
N PHE A 79 4.43 1.62 11.68
CA PHE A 79 3.13 2.18 11.34
C PHE A 79 2.23 1.09 10.71
N LEU A 80 2.75 0.37 9.73
CA LEU A 80 1.99 -0.67 9.04
C LEU A 80 1.53 -1.77 9.98
N LYS A 81 2.38 -2.17 10.92
CA LYS A 81 2.03 -3.25 11.86
C LYS A 81 0.91 -2.86 12.82
N GLN A 82 0.65 -1.58 12.98
CA GLN A 82 -0.53 -1.13 13.73
C GLN A 82 -1.82 -1.25 12.91
N LEU A 83 -1.69 -1.33 11.58
CA LEU A 83 -2.84 -1.38 10.68
C LEU A 83 -3.31 -2.80 10.39
N GLY A 84 -2.47 -3.79 10.59
CA GLY A 84 -2.84 -5.16 10.28
C GLY A 84 -1.71 -6.14 10.52
N PRO A 85 -1.95 -7.43 10.23
CA PRO A 85 -0.98 -8.49 10.48
C PRO A 85 0.07 -8.60 9.38
N TRP A 86 0.83 -7.55 9.18
CA TRP A 86 1.90 -7.52 8.18
C TRP A 86 3.02 -8.48 8.56
N LYS A 87 3.55 -9.18 7.57
CA LYS A 87 4.66 -10.11 7.73
C LYS A 87 5.77 -9.75 6.76
N GLU A 88 7.00 -10.01 7.15
CA GLU A 88 8.12 -9.84 6.25
C GLU A 88 8.04 -10.87 5.13
N SER A 89 8.17 -10.42 3.88
CA SER A 89 8.07 -11.29 2.71
C SER A 89 9.45 -11.58 2.12
N TYR A 90 10.26 -10.54 1.95
CA TYR A 90 11.61 -10.67 1.42
C TYR A 90 12.45 -9.50 1.90
N ARG A 91 13.75 -9.57 1.64
CA ARG A 91 14.70 -8.53 2.02
C ARG A 91 15.38 -7.95 0.80
N VAL A 92 15.65 -6.66 0.86
CA VAL A 92 16.40 -5.96 -0.17
C VAL A 92 17.81 -5.74 0.35
N LEU A 93 18.79 -6.21 -0.41
CA LEU A 93 20.20 -6.02 -0.09
C LEU A 93 20.79 -5.01 -1.04
N ARG A 94 21.75 -4.22 -0.56
CA ARG A 94 22.38 -3.19 -1.37
C ARG A 94 23.90 -3.42 -1.37
N LEU A 95 24.48 -3.31 -2.55
CA LEU A 95 25.92 -3.27 -2.72
C LEU A 95 26.27 -1.99 -3.44
N GLU A 96 27.11 -1.17 -2.86
CA GLU A 96 27.59 0.03 -3.53
C GLU A 96 28.79 -0.34 -4.39
N ILE A 97 28.73 0.11 -5.63
CA ILE A 97 29.77 -0.17 -6.60
C ILE A 97 30.44 1.14 -7.02
#